data_fede709b063d7fd9569ba14d89b4e7c7
#
_entry.id   fede709b063d7fd9569ba14d89b4e7c7
#
_cell.length_a   1.000
_cell.length_b   1.000
_cell.length_c   1.000
_cell.angle_alpha   90.00
_cell.angle_beta   90.00
_cell.angle_gamma   90.00
#
_symmetry.space_group_name_H-M   'P 1'
#
loop_
_entity.id
_entity.type
_entity.pdbx_description
1 polymer ?
#
loop_
_entity_poly.entity_id
_entity_poly.type
_entity_poly.pdbx_seq_one_letter_code
_entity_poly.pdbx_strand_id
1 'polypeptide(L)'
;MIISSAEKVPLEKCPALVLNADFRPLSYYPLSIWCWQDAVKSVFLDRVSIVSNYKRKIRSPSFEMNLPSVIALKNFIQPSKNPNFTRFNVFLRDKFTCQYCGDKIDLTFDHLLPKSKGGLTDWNNVVTACSSCNVKKGGKLYKDCDLRLTNKPYAPTVEDLHRNGRNFPPNFLHESWMDYLYWDIELEP
;
A
#
# COMPACT_ATOMS: atom_id res chain seq x y z
N MET A 1 4.11 -15.02 5.31
CA MET A 1 3.89 -16.02 6.39
C MET A 1 2.42 -15.99 6.76
N ILE A 2 1.67 -17.04 6.44
CA ILE A 2 0.24 -17.18 6.78
C ILE A 2 0.19 -17.69 8.23
N ILE A 3 -0.40 -16.92 9.14
CA ILE A 3 -0.55 -17.34 10.53
C ILE A 3 -1.92 -18.03 10.67
N SER A 4 -1.88 -19.35 10.71
CA SER A 4 -2.99 -20.24 11.04
C SER A 4 -2.80 -20.72 12.48
N SER A 5 -3.20 -19.95 13.48
CA SER A 5 -3.59 -20.49 14.80
C SER A 5 -3.86 -19.36 15.80
N ALA A 6 -5.08 -19.34 16.31
CA ALA A 6 -5.79 -18.18 16.84
C ALA A 6 -5.64 -17.94 18.34
N GLU A 7 -4.67 -18.48 19.08
CA GLU A 7 -4.83 -18.45 20.55
C GLU A 7 -3.91 -17.54 21.36
N LYS A 8 -2.88 -16.91 20.77
CA LYS A 8 -1.97 -16.06 21.58
C LYS A 8 -1.46 -14.78 20.88
N VAL A 9 -2.06 -14.37 19.78
CA VAL A 9 -1.64 -13.11 19.12
C VAL A 9 -2.21 -11.92 19.91
N PRO A 10 -1.42 -10.91 20.32
CA PRO A 10 -1.95 -9.71 20.98
C PRO A 10 -3.04 -9.05 20.14
N LEU A 11 -4.04 -8.40 20.77
CA LEU A 11 -5.15 -7.75 20.06
C LEU A 11 -4.66 -6.68 19.09
N GLU A 12 -3.56 -6.00 19.44
CA GLU A 12 -2.91 -4.97 18.60
C GLU A 12 -2.41 -5.53 17.27
N LYS A 13 -2.21 -6.84 17.20
CA LYS A 13 -1.80 -7.57 15.99
C LYS A 13 -2.97 -8.22 15.24
N CYS A 14 -4.20 -7.81 15.55
CA CYS A 14 -5.42 -8.28 14.88
C CYS A 14 -6.14 -7.11 14.17
N PRO A 15 -5.55 -6.48 13.14
CA PRO A 15 -6.20 -5.43 12.39
C PRO A 15 -7.32 -6.00 11.52
N ALA A 16 -8.31 -5.18 11.16
CA ALA A 16 -9.37 -5.55 10.24
C ALA A 16 -9.07 -5.02 8.83
N LEU A 17 -9.24 -5.86 7.82
CA LEU A 17 -9.24 -5.45 6.42
C LEU A 17 -10.51 -4.62 6.14
N VAL A 18 -10.33 -3.46 5.53
CA VAL A 18 -11.44 -2.56 5.19
C VAL A 18 -11.74 -2.64 3.70
N LEU A 19 -12.96 -3.06 3.41
CA LEU A 19 -13.49 -3.11 2.05
C LEU A 19 -14.39 -1.90 1.80
N ASN A 20 -14.45 -1.48 0.57
CA ASN A 20 -15.47 -0.56 0.09
C ASN A 20 -16.84 -1.28 0.01
N ALA A 21 -17.92 -0.57 -0.28
CA ALA A 21 -19.24 -1.15 -0.41
C ALA A 21 -19.40 -2.14 -1.59
N ASP A 22 -18.45 -2.17 -2.52
CA ASP A 22 -18.34 -3.16 -3.60
C ASP A 22 -17.51 -4.40 -3.24
N PHE A 23 -17.16 -4.55 -1.95
CA PHE A 23 -16.34 -5.64 -1.41
C PHE A 23 -14.90 -5.68 -1.92
N ARG A 24 -14.41 -4.63 -2.57
CA ARG A 24 -13.00 -4.47 -2.92
C ARG A 24 -12.26 -3.72 -1.82
N PRO A 25 -10.99 -4.05 -1.52
CA PRO A 25 -10.18 -3.23 -0.63
C PRO A 25 -10.18 -1.76 -1.03
N LEU A 26 -10.33 -0.84 -0.06
CA LEU A 26 -10.25 0.60 -0.31
C LEU A 26 -8.90 0.99 -0.92
N SER A 27 -7.85 0.29 -0.54
CA SER A 27 -6.51 0.40 -1.10
C SER A 27 -5.83 -0.95 -1.01
N TYR A 28 -5.17 -1.36 -2.09
CA TYR A 28 -4.31 -2.53 -2.10
C TYR A 28 -2.91 -2.21 -1.60
N TYR A 29 -2.49 -0.94 -1.75
CA TYR A 29 -1.16 -0.56 -1.33
C TYR A 29 -1.07 0.94 -0.96
N PRO A 30 -0.73 1.26 0.30
CA PRO A 30 -0.73 0.35 1.45
C PRO A 30 -2.12 -0.29 1.62
N LEU A 31 -2.14 -1.54 2.11
CA LEU A 31 -3.41 -2.24 2.32
C LEU A 31 -4.27 -1.47 3.31
N SER A 32 -5.56 -1.33 2.98
CA SER A 32 -6.52 -0.63 3.83
C SER A 32 -6.88 -1.48 5.05
N ILE A 33 -6.16 -1.27 6.14
CA ILE A 33 -6.37 -1.95 7.41
C ILE A 33 -6.64 -0.94 8.52
N TRP A 34 -7.59 -1.27 9.41
CA TRP A 34 -7.85 -0.50 10.61
C TRP A 34 -7.42 -1.30 11.84
N CYS A 35 -7.02 -0.61 12.90
CA CYS A 35 -6.85 -1.26 14.19
C CYS A 35 -8.18 -1.83 14.67
N TRP A 36 -8.13 -2.85 15.51
CA TRP A 36 -9.33 -3.53 15.97
C TRP A 36 -10.31 -2.60 16.72
N GLN A 37 -9.82 -1.59 17.45
CA GLN A 37 -10.64 -0.61 18.16
C GLN A 37 -11.46 0.23 17.18
N ASP A 38 -10.84 0.74 16.11
CA ASP A 38 -11.52 1.54 15.10
C ASP A 38 -12.54 0.72 14.32
N ALA A 39 -12.21 -0.54 14.00
CA ALA A 39 -13.13 -1.46 13.36
C ALA A 39 -14.38 -1.70 14.23
N VAL A 40 -14.20 -2.04 15.51
CA VAL A 40 -15.28 -2.26 16.46
C VAL A 40 -16.11 -1.00 16.65
N LYS A 41 -15.47 0.17 16.86
CA LYS A 41 -16.16 1.46 16.97
C LYS A 41 -17.03 1.74 15.74
N SER A 42 -16.54 1.43 14.56
CA SER A 42 -17.27 1.67 13.30
C SER A 42 -18.46 0.73 13.13
N VAL A 43 -18.38 -0.49 13.66
CA VAL A 43 -19.53 -1.42 13.74
C VAL A 43 -20.63 -0.83 14.65
N PHE A 44 -20.28 -0.35 15.85
CA PHE A 44 -21.24 0.27 16.77
C PHE A 44 -21.87 1.56 16.23
N LEU A 45 -21.12 2.32 15.42
CA LEU A 45 -21.62 3.52 14.76
C LEU A 45 -22.41 3.22 13.47
N ASP A 46 -22.65 1.96 13.19
CA ASP A 46 -23.39 1.50 12.00
C ASP A 46 -22.82 1.98 10.65
N ARG A 47 -21.51 2.25 10.61
CA ARG A 47 -20.79 2.74 9.42
C ARG A 47 -20.29 1.62 8.52
N VAL A 48 -20.12 0.44 9.08
CA VAL A 48 -19.58 -0.75 8.41
C VAL A 48 -20.42 -1.99 8.71
N SER A 49 -20.36 -2.97 7.82
CA SER A 49 -20.88 -4.32 8.03
C SER A 49 -19.72 -5.27 8.29
N ILE A 50 -19.91 -6.23 9.21
CA ILE A 50 -18.92 -7.30 9.43
C ILE A 50 -19.07 -8.32 8.32
N VAL A 51 -17.97 -8.64 7.64
CA VAL A 51 -17.91 -9.63 6.57
C VAL A 51 -17.30 -10.93 7.07
N SER A 52 -16.22 -10.83 7.86
CA SER A 52 -15.58 -11.98 8.46
C SER A 52 -15.04 -11.64 9.85
N ASN A 53 -14.83 -12.65 10.68
CA ASN A 53 -14.35 -12.53 12.04
C ASN A 53 -13.11 -13.37 12.29
N TYR A 54 -12.25 -12.91 13.19
CA TYR A 54 -11.25 -13.76 13.82
C TYR A 54 -11.92 -14.83 14.70
N LYS A 55 -11.27 -15.95 14.90
CA LYS A 55 -11.66 -16.97 15.90
C LYS A 55 -11.36 -16.46 17.32
N ARG A 56 -11.81 -15.25 17.64
CA ARG A 56 -11.54 -14.56 18.89
C ARG A 56 -12.69 -13.65 19.26
N LYS A 57 -12.97 -13.56 20.57
CA LYS A 57 -14.00 -12.67 21.11
C LYS A 57 -13.37 -11.52 21.89
N ILE A 58 -14.03 -10.38 21.86
CA ILE A 58 -13.78 -9.24 22.72
C ILE A 58 -14.96 -9.10 23.68
N ARG A 59 -14.68 -8.66 24.91
CA ARG A 59 -15.66 -8.52 25.97
C ARG A 59 -15.54 -7.17 26.65
N SER A 60 -16.68 -6.63 27.04
CA SER A 60 -16.82 -5.53 28.00
C SER A 60 -17.78 -5.98 29.11
N PRO A 61 -17.96 -5.23 30.18
CA PRO A 61 -18.86 -5.64 31.26
C PRO A 61 -20.31 -5.96 30.83
N SER A 62 -20.79 -5.34 29.75
CA SER A 62 -22.17 -5.49 29.25
C SER A 62 -22.27 -6.04 27.83
N PHE A 63 -21.15 -6.43 27.20
CA PHE A 63 -21.16 -6.78 25.80
C PHE A 63 -20.06 -7.78 25.43
N GLU A 64 -20.40 -8.73 24.55
CA GLU A 64 -19.45 -9.66 23.93
C GLU A 64 -19.71 -9.72 22.44
N MET A 65 -18.66 -9.69 21.64
CA MET A 65 -18.74 -9.90 20.19
C MET A 65 -17.50 -10.61 19.65
N ASN A 66 -17.63 -11.23 18.47
CA ASN A 66 -16.48 -11.73 17.74
C ASN A 66 -15.67 -10.55 17.21
N LEU A 67 -14.34 -10.66 17.22
CA LEU A 67 -13.44 -9.64 16.71
C LEU A 67 -13.51 -9.61 15.18
N PRO A 68 -13.89 -8.50 14.53
CA PRO A 68 -13.94 -8.41 13.08
C PRO A 68 -12.55 -8.56 12.45
N SER A 69 -12.42 -9.38 11.44
CA SER A 69 -11.22 -9.52 10.61
C SER A 69 -11.37 -8.84 9.25
N VAL A 70 -12.60 -8.79 8.72
CA VAL A 70 -12.94 -8.08 7.48
C VAL A 70 -14.22 -7.30 7.72
N ILE A 71 -14.20 -6.04 7.36
CA ILE A 71 -15.35 -5.13 7.41
C ILE A 71 -15.55 -4.45 6.05
N ALA A 72 -16.80 -4.19 5.66
CA ALA A 72 -17.15 -3.46 4.46
C ALA A 72 -17.86 -2.16 4.81
N LEU A 73 -17.50 -1.07 4.16
CA LEU A 73 -18.20 0.21 4.28
C LEU A 73 -19.65 0.06 3.78
N LYS A 74 -20.60 0.69 4.46
CA LYS A 74 -21.98 0.74 3.99
C LYS A 74 -22.18 1.71 2.83
N ASN A 75 -21.40 2.78 2.80
CA ASN A 75 -21.45 3.78 1.75
C ASN A 75 -20.25 3.61 0.81
N PHE A 76 -20.51 3.61 -0.49
CA PHE A 76 -19.47 3.51 -1.49
C PHE A 76 -18.60 4.77 -1.51
N ILE A 77 -17.29 4.60 -1.41
CA ILE A 77 -16.33 5.67 -1.60
C ILE A 77 -15.74 5.54 -2.99
N GLN A 78 -15.92 6.60 -3.80
CA GLN A 78 -15.32 6.64 -5.13
C GLN A 78 -13.80 6.68 -5.01
N PRO A 79 -13.07 5.66 -5.53
CA PRO A 79 -11.61 5.71 -5.55
C PRO A 79 -11.11 6.91 -6.36
N SER A 80 -10.05 7.56 -5.90
CA SER A 80 -9.42 8.62 -6.68
C SER A 80 -8.87 8.04 -7.99
N LYS A 81 -9.16 8.70 -9.10
CA LYS A 81 -8.63 8.29 -10.42
C LYS A 81 -7.13 8.54 -10.53
N ASN A 82 -6.62 9.53 -9.82
CA ASN A 82 -5.22 9.93 -9.86
C ASN A 82 -4.58 9.67 -8.49
N PRO A 83 -3.49 8.92 -8.41
CA PRO A 83 -2.80 8.69 -7.15
C PRO A 83 -2.11 9.98 -6.70
N ASN A 84 -2.11 10.21 -5.39
CA ASN A 84 -1.38 11.31 -4.79
C ASN A 84 0.12 11.16 -5.03
N PHE A 85 0.80 12.27 -5.31
CA PHE A 85 2.25 12.30 -5.42
C PHE A 85 2.85 12.18 -4.01
N THR A 86 3.24 10.98 -3.62
CA THR A 86 3.88 10.69 -2.34
C THR A 86 5.18 9.92 -2.56
N ARG A 87 6.09 9.99 -1.59
CA ARG A 87 7.34 9.22 -1.61
C ARG A 87 7.08 7.73 -1.83
N PHE A 88 6.10 7.20 -1.11
CA PHE A 88 5.71 5.80 -1.21
C PHE A 88 5.22 5.44 -2.62
N ASN A 89 4.33 6.24 -3.21
CA ASN A 89 3.80 5.99 -4.54
C ASN A 89 4.86 6.13 -5.65
N VAL A 90 5.87 6.99 -5.46
CA VAL A 90 7.04 7.05 -6.36
C VAL A 90 7.84 5.75 -6.28
N PHE A 91 8.14 5.26 -5.07
CA PHE A 91 8.82 3.98 -4.88
C PHE A 91 8.02 2.82 -5.47
N LEU A 92 6.71 2.80 -5.26
CA LEU A 92 5.83 1.77 -5.78
C LEU A 92 5.77 1.78 -7.32
N ARG A 93 5.69 2.96 -7.95
CA ARG A 93 5.79 3.11 -9.42
C ARG A 93 7.08 2.51 -9.94
N ASP A 94 8.18 2.77 -9.27
CA ASP A 94 9.53 2.34 -9.65
C ASP A 94 9.87 0.94 -9.09
N LYS A 95 8.88 0.21 -8.55
CA LYS A 95 9.00 -1.16 -8.02
C LYS A 95 10.08 -1.28 -6.93
N PHE A 96 10.24 -0.24 -6.11
CA PHE A 96 11.25 -0.17 -5.06
C PHE A 96 12.67 -0.48 -5.57
N THR A 97 13.01 0.05 -6.73
CA THR A 97 14.35 -0.11 -7.33
C THR A 97 14.92 1.23 -7.76
N CYS A 98 16.22 1.38 -7.57
CA CYS A 98 16.94 2.53 -8.10
C CYS A 98 16.85 2.58 -9.63
N GLN A 99 16.37 3.69 -10.18
CA GLN A 99 16.19 3.83 -11.63
C GLN A 99 17.50 4.08 -12.40
N TYR A 100 18.63 4.15 -11.68
CA TYR A 100 19.95 4.29 -12.29
C TYR A 100 20.75 2.99 -12.30
N CYS A 101 20.76 2.22 -11.21
CA CYS A 101 21.58 1.01 -11.10
C CYS A 101 20.78 -0.28 -10.78
N GLY A 102 19.48 -0.16 -10.49
CA GLY A 102 18.65 -1.32 -10.15
C GLY A 102 18.74 -1.78 -8.69
N ASP A 103 19.53 -1.12 -7.84
CA ASP A 103 19.66 -1.46 -6.42
C ASP A 103 18.35 -1.23 -5.65
N LYS A 104 18.15 -2.00 -4.57
CA LYS A 104 16.94 -1.95 -3.72
C LYS A 104 17.21 -1.47 -2.30
N ILE A 105 18.47 -1.12 -2.01
CA ILE A 105 18.93 -0.72 -0.66
C ILE A 105 19.07 0.80 -0.59
N ASP A 106 18.82 1.38 0.59
CA ASP A 106 18.95 2.81 0.88
C ASP A 106 18.30 3.72 -0.15
N LEU A 107 17.03 3.41 -0.47
CA LEU A 107 16.28 4.13 -1.46
C LEU A 107 15.86 5.52 -0.98
N THR A 108 16.07 6.48 -1.82
CA THR A 108 15.64 7.88 -1.73
C THR A 108 14.99 8.28 -3.06
N PHE A 109 14.55 9.51 -3.21
CA PHE A 109 14.13 10.03 -4.49
C PHE A 109 15.04 11.16 -4.96
N ASP A 110 15.17 11.26 -6.26
CA ASP A 110 16.01 12.22 -6.93
C ASP A 110 15.25 12.96 -8.01
N HIS A 111 15.58 14.24 -8.20
CA HIS A 111 15.02 15.09 -9.25
C HIS A 111 15.89 15.01 -10.50
N LEU A 112 15.37 14.53 -11.62
CA LEU A 112 16.11 14.43 -12.90
C LEU A 112 16.65 15.80 -13.33
N LEU A 113 15.77 16.81 -13.34
CA LEU A 113 16.15 18.22 -13.39
C LEU A 113 16.21 18.72 -11.94
N PRO A 114 17.39 19.10 -11.45
CA PRO A 114 17.56 19.58 -10.07
C PRO A 114 16.67 20.79 -9.76
N LYS A 115 16.20 20.89 -8.51
CA LYS A 115 15.42 22.06 -8.05
C LYS A 115 16.18 23.36 -8.25
N SER A 116 17.50 23.39 -8.02
CA SER A 116 18.37 24.55 -8.25
C SER A 116 18.39 25.02 -9.71
N LYS A 117 17.95 24.16 -10.64
CA LYS A 117 17.85 24.47 -12.08
C LYS A 117 16.40 24.58 -12.55
N GLY A 118 15.46 24.82 -11.64
CA GLY A 118 14.04 24.98 -11.94
C GLY A 118 13.23 23.69 -12.05
N GLY A 119 13.77 22.54 -11.60
CA GLY A 119 13.07 21.26 -11.61
C GLY A 119 11.89 21.25 -10.63
N LEU A 120 10.73 20.79 -11.11
CA LEU A 120 9.53 20.63 -10.31
C LEU A 120 9.56 19.30 -9.53
N THR A 121 8.82 19.26 -8.44
CA THR A 121 8.61 18.03 -7.65
C THR A 121 7.31 17.39 -8.11
N ASP A 122 7.36 16.63 -9.20
CA ASP A 122 6.22 15.98 -9.83
C ASP A 122 6.57 14.59 -10.36
N TRP A 123 5.54 13.91 -10.89
CA TRP A 123 5.65 12.56 -11.42
C TRP A 123 6.63 12.41 -12.58
N ASN A 124 6.86 13.44 -13.37
CA ASN A 124 7.68 13.38 -14.57
C ASN A 124 9.15 13.74 -14.30
N ASN A 125 9.43 14.31 -13.13
CA ASN A 125 10.78 14.78 -12.77
C ASN A 125 11.41 14.03 -11.59
N VAL A 126 10.65 13.24 -10.83
CA VAL A 126 11.15 12.52 -9.65
C VAL A 126 11.22 11.04 -9.92
N VAL A 127 12.34 10.41 -9.56
CA VAL A 127 12.57 8.96 -9.66
C VAL A 127 13.11 8.41 -8.35
N THR A 128 12.94 7.09 -8.16
CA THR A 128 13.61 6.37 -7.09
C THR A 128 15.09 6.22 -7.40
N ALA A 129 15.96 6.54 -6.46
CA ALA A 129 17.40 6.39 -6.55
C ALA A 129 17.97 5.85 -5.24
N CYS A 130 19.00 5.01 -5.29
CA CYS A 130 19.76 4.69 -4.07
C CYS A 130 20.62 5.88 -3.66
N SER A 131 21.00 5.94 -2.38
CA SER A 131 21.78 7.04 -1.83
C SER A 131 23.09 7.26 -2.59
N SER A 132 23.78 6.18 -3.00
CA SER A 132 25.03 6.25 -3.75
C SER A 132 24.86 6.92 -5.13
N CYS A 133 23.85 6.53 -5.90
CA CYS A 133 23.56 7.16 -7.20
C CYS A 133 23.10 8.61 -7.05
N ASN A 134 22.29 8.90 -6.03
CA ASN A 134 21.82 10.25 -5.74
C ASN A 134 22.98 11.19 -5.37
N VAL A 135 23.92 10.75 -4.53
CA VAL A 135 25.13 11.49 -4.18
C VAL A 135 26.03 11.68 -5.41
N LYS A 136 26.25 10.61 -6.20
CA LYS A 136 27.03 10.69 -7.45
C LYS A 136 26.47 11.73 -8.42
N LYS A 137 25.13 11.81 -8.54
CA LYS A 137 24.48 12.80 -9.39
C LYS A 137 24.59 14.22 -8.82
N GLY A 138 24.38 14.38 -7.52
CA GLY A 138 24.38 15.67 -6.86
C GLY A 138 23.41 16.66 -7.54
N GLY A 139 23.79 17.93 -7.68
CA GLY A 139 23.01 18.98 -8.35
C GLY A 139 23.17 19.02 -9.87
N LYS A 140 23.64 17.94 -10.51
CA LYS A 140 23.86 17.88 -11.97
C LYS A 140 22.68 17.19 -12.65
N LEU A 141 22.57 17.31 -13.97
CA LEU A 141 21.66 16.48 -14.76
C LEU A 141 22.19 15.04 -14.77
N TYR A 142 21.31 14.06 -14.75
CA TYR A 142 21.71 12.64 -14.73
C TYR A 142 22.54 12.26 -15.95
N LYS A 143 22.29 12.89 -17.12
CA LYS A 143 23.07 12.70 -18.36
C LYS A 143 24.52 13.17 -18.25
N ASP A 144 24.77 14.19 -17.42
CA ASP A 144 26.11 14.75 -17.21
C ASP A 144 26.96 13.94 -16.23
N CYS A 145 26.38 12.85 -15.65
CA CYS A 145 27.00 12.03 -14.62
C CYS A 145 27.19 10.55 -15.04
N ASP A 146 27.11 10.25 -16.33
CA ASP A 146 27.10 8.87 -16.88
C ASP A 146 26.06 7.95 -16.23
N LEU A 147 24.97 8.55 -15.77
CA LEU A 147 23.82 7.82 -15.24
C LEU A 147 22.80 7.60 -16.36
N ARG A 148 22.31 6.36 -16.45
CA ARG A 148 21.26 5.99 -17.42
C ARG A 148 19.99 5.65 -16.66
N LEU A 149 18.86 6.16 -17.15
CA LEU A 149 17.56 5.78 -16.60
C LEU A 149 17.12 4.43 -17.16
N THR A 150 16.71 3.55 -16.28
CA THR A 150 16.07 2.29 -16.66
C THR A 150 14.71 2.56 -17.31
N ASN A 151 13.91 3.44 -16.69
CA ASN A 151 12.63 3.87 -17.22
C ASN A 151 12.47 5.38 -17.10
N LYS A 152 11.80 5.99 -18.08
CA LYS A 152 11.40 7.40 -17.95
C LYS A 152 10.30 7.51 -16.89
N PRO A 153 10.36 8.50 -15.99
CA PRO A 153 9.28 8.73 -15.03
C PRO A 153 8.00 9.15 -15.75
N TYR A 154 6.88 8.74 -15.19
CA TYR A 154 5.54 9.02 -15.71
C TYR A 154 4.56 9.18 -14.54
N ALA A 155 3.42 9.81 -14.79
CA ALA A 155 2.33 9.85 -13.83
C ALA A 155 1.57 8.51 -13.90
N PRO A 156 1.64 7.65 -12.86
CA PRO A 156 0.98 6.36 -12.87
C PRO A 156 -0.52 6.52 -12.69
N THR A 157 -1.29 5.56 -13.17
CA THR A 157 -2.69 5.37 -12.77
C THR A 157 -2.76 4.63 -11.43
N VAL A 158 -3.93 4.66 -10.79
CA VAL A 158 -4.18 3.85 -9.58
C VAL A 158 -4.01 2.36 -9.89
N GLU A 159 -4.43 1.91 -11.07
CA GLU A 159 -4.30 0.52 -11.52
C GLU A 159 -2.83 0.10 -11.70
N ASP A 160 -1.97 1.00 -12.22
CA ASP A 160 -0.54 0.74 -12.32
C ASP A 160 0.09 0.52 -10.94
N LEU A 161 -0.27 1.37 -9.97
CA LEU A 161 0.21 1.22 -8.60
C LEU A 161 -0.32 -0.05 -7.94
N HIS A 162 -1.59 -0.40 -8.14
CA HIS A 162 -2.16 -1.65 -7.63
C HIS A 162 -1.46 -2.87 -8.22
N ARG A 163 -1.26 -2.90 -9.55
CA ARG A 163 -0.55 -3.98 -10.23
C ARG A 163 0.88 -4.14 -9.69
N ASN A 164 1.60 -3.03 -9.52
CA ASN A 164 2.94 -3.06 -8.94
C ASN A 164 2.91 -3.52 -7.48
N GLY A 165 1.91 -3.07 -6.70
CA GLY A 165 1.75 -3.40 -5.29
C GLY A 165 1.56 -4.90 -5.02
N ARG A 166 0.93 -5.64 -5.94
CA ARG A 166 0.76 -7.10 -5.82
C ARG A 166 2.08 -7.86 -5.71
N ASN A 167 3.15 -7.33 -6.27
CA ASN A 167 4.49 -7.92 -6.16
C ASN A 167 5.16 -7.68 -4.79
N PHE A 168 4.54 -6.86 -3.94
CA PHE A 168 5.04 -6.49 -2.61
C PHE A 168 3.94 -6.69 -1.56
N PRO A 169 3.51 -7.95 -1.31
CA PRO A 169 2.48 -8.22 -0.34
C PRO A 169 2.90 -7.75 1.05
N PRO A 170 1.97 -7.29 1.89
CA PRO A 170 2.27 -6.91 3.27
C PRO A 170 2.85 -8.11 4.03
N ASN A 171 3.71 -7.82 5.02
CA ASN A 171 4.37 -8.85 5.84
C ASN A 171 3.38 -9.70 6.68
N PHE A 172 2.16 -9.21 6.86
CA PHE A 172 1.10 -9.89 7.58
C PHE A 172 -0.16 -9.94 6.71
N LEU A 173 -0.60 -11.16 6.41
CA LEU A 173 -1.88 -11.44 5.76
C LEU A 173 -2.61 -12.47 6.61
N HIS A 174 -3.85 -12.17 6.99
CA HIS A 174 -4.72 -13.15 7.66
C HIS A 174 -5.43 -14.00 6.61
N GLU A 175 -5.67 -15.29 6.89
CA GLU A 175 -6.33 -16.23 5.97
C GLU A 175 -7.67 -15.70 5.45
N SER A 176 -8.48 -15.05 6.32
CA SER A 176 -9.78 -14.50 5.94
C SER A 176 -9.73 -13.30 4.97
N TRP A 177 -8.54 -12.79 4.65
CA TRP A 177 -8.36 -11.68 3.71
C TRP A 177 -8.07 -12.13 2.29
N MET A 178 -7.63 -13.38 2.12
CA MET A 178 -7.13 -13.91 0.85
C MET A 178 -8.17 -13.80 -0.26
N ASP A 179 -9.42 -14.13 0.01
CA ASP A 179 -10.51 -14.09 -0.97
C ASP A 179 -10.80 -12.67 -1.49
N TYR A 180 -10.42 -11.64 -0.72
CA TYR A 180 -10.64 -10.23 -1.09
C TYR A 180 -9.43 -9.56 -1.72
N LEU A 181 -8.24 -10.15 -1.60
CA LEU A 181 -7.01 -9.59 -2.12
C LEU A 181 -6.64 -10.12 -3.50
N TYR A 182 -7.07 -11.35 -3.82
CA TYR A 182 -6.67 -12.08 -5.01
C TYR A 182 -7.83 -12.51 -5.91
N TRP A 183 -9.03 -11.98 -5.67
CA TRP A 183 -10.25 -12.38 -6.38
C TRP A 183 -10.23 -12.10 -7.90
N ASP A 184 -9.40 -11.18 -8.36
CA ASP A 184 -9.26 -10.75 -9.77
C ASP A 184 -8.03 -11.37 -10.48
N ILE A 185 -7.37 -12.36 -9.84
CA ILE A 185 -6.31 -13.13 -10.50
C ILE A 185 -6.98 -14.15 -11.40
N GLU A 186 -6.61 -14.15 -12.69
CA GLU A 186 -7.03 -15.19 -13.64
C GLU A 186 -6.62 -16.56 -13.09
N LEU A 187 -7.58 -17.47 -13.02
CA LEU A 187 -7.29 -18.87 -12.68
C LEU A 187 -6.50 -19.47 -13.83
N GLU A 188 -5.36 -20.05 -13.54
CA GLU A 188 -4.64 -20.83 -14.54
C GLU A 188 -5.52 -22.00 -15.01
N PRO A 189 -5.59 -22.28 -16.34
CA PRO A 189 -6.44 -23.32 -16.89
C PRO A 189 -5.98 -24.73 -16.48
#